data_51ed16ea4a5d192ef3ae5b5a9006fa90
#
_entry.id   51ed16ea4a5d192ef3ae5b5a9006fa90
#
_cell.length_a   1.000
_cell.length_b   1.000
_cell.length_c   1.000
_cell.angle_alpha   90.00
_cell.angle_beta   90.00
_cell.angle_gamma   90.00
#
_symmetry.space_group_name_H-M   'P 1'
#
loop_
_entity.id
_entity.type
_entity.pdbx_description
1 polymer ?
#
loop_
_entity_poly.entity_id
_entity_poly.type
_entity_poly.pdbx_seq_one_letter_code
_entity_poly.pdbx_strand_id
1 'polypeptide(L)'
;MTMHAALDAFRRPREQHEALIEIAGLEEGRIILAREGDKIVGYVTFHYPDELERWSEGGMPDLIELGAIEVADEYRGYGIGKRMIQLAFAEGQLENMIVFTTEYYWHWDLEGTKLTVWDYRKMMEKLMKSVGMVWFATDDPEICSHPANCLMVRIGQEVPLSSVEQFDRVRFRQRFMY
;
A
#
# COMPACT_ATOMS: atom_id res chain seq x y z
N MET A 1 -18.71 9.20 11.42
CA MET A 1 -17.55 8.41 11.90
C MET A 1 -16.44 9.35 12.30
N THR A 2 -15.64 8.99 13.29
CA THR A 2 -14.46 9.73 13.74
C THR A 2 -13.21 8.85 13.61
N MET A 3 -12.04 9.48 13.47
CA MET A 3 -10.77 8.75 13.46
C MET A 3 -10.22 8.55 14.88
N HIS A 4 -9.64 7.40 15.16
CA HIS A 4 -8.88 7.18 16.39
C HIS A 4 -7.65 8.09 16.41
N ALA A 5 -7.32 8.68 17.57
CA ALA A 5 -6.23 9.62 17.70
C ALA A 5 -4.83 9.06 17.38
N ALA A 6 -4.66 7.74 17.53
CA ALA A 6 -3.40 7.05 17.23
C ALA A 6 -3.22 6.68 15.74
N LEU A 7 -4.17 7.04 14.87
CA LEU A 7 -4.02 6.92 13.41
C LEU A 7 -3.36 8.18 12.85
N ASP A 8 -2.07 8.31 13.07
CA ASP A 8 -1.27 9.52 12.76
C ASP A 8 0.05 9.23 12.03
N ALA A 9 0.25 8.00 11.57
CA ALA A 9 1.50 7.59 10.92
C ALA A 9 1.80 8.34 9.60
N PHE A 10 0.78 8.75 8.87
CA PHE A 10 0.92 9.43 7.58
C PHE A 10 0.52 10.91 7.64
N ARG A 11 -0.55 11.22 8.35
CA ARG A 11 -1.13 12.56 8.53
C ARG A 11 -1.78 12.66 9.90
N ARG A 12 -2.09 13.87 10.34
CA ARG A 12 -2.95 14.06 11.51
C ARG A 12 -4.31 13.36 11.29
N PRO A 13 -4.94 12.81 12.33
CA PRO A 13 -6.17 12.02 12.18
C PRO A 13 -7.28 12.72 11.40
N ARG A 14 -7.47 14.02 11.61
CA ARG A 14 -8.45 14.82 10.87
C ARG A 14 -8.13 14.91 9.38
N GLU A 15 -6.88 15.23 9.05
CA GLU A 15 -6.41 15.33 7.66
C GLU A 15 -6.49 13.97 6.97
N GLN A 16 -6.16 12.90 7.69
CA GLN A 16 -6.28 11.53 7.18
C GLN A 16 -7.73 11.14 6.93
N HIS A 17 -8.66 11.56 7.79
CA HIS A 17 -10.09 11.33 7.58
C HIS A 17 -10.61 12.04 6.32
N GLU A 18 -10.20 13.29 6.11
CA GLU A 18 -10.51 14.05 4.89
C GLU A 18 -9.96 13.33 3.64
N ALA A 19 -8.70 12.86 3.69
CA ALA A 19 -8.10 12.09 2.60
C ALA A 19 -8.83 10.76 2.31
N LEU A 20 -9.31 10.07 3.33
CA LEU A 20 -10.12 8.86 3.15
C LEU A 20 -11.44 9.16 2.43
N ILE A 21 -12.08 10.27 2.76
CA ILE A 21 -13.32 10.72 2.09
C ILE A 21 -13.05 11.04 0.63
N GLU A 22 -11.95 11.74 0.34
CA GLU A 22 -11.54 12.05 -1.04
C GLU A 22 -11.29 10.77 -1.85
N ILE A 23 -10.51 9.83 -1.31
CA ILE A 23 -10.24 8.55 -1.99
C ILE A 23 -11.53 7.75 -2.23
N ALA A 24 -12.43 7.73 -1.25
CA ALA A 24 -13.71 7.03 -1.38
C ALA A 24 -14.61 7.63 -2.48
N GLY A 25 -14.38 8.88 -2.87
CA GLY A 25 -15.07 9.57 -3.96
C GLY A 25 -14.47 9.33 -5.35
N LEU A 26 -13.26 8.76 -5.44
CA LEU A 26 -12.62 8.44 -6.72
C LEU A 26 -13.25 7.20 -7.35
N GLU A 27 -13.31 7.16 -8.68
CA GLU A 27 -13.86 6.01 -9.43
C GLU A 27 -13.06 4.73 -9.13
N GLU A 28 -11.75 4.83 -9.14
CA GLU A 28 -10.82 3.74 -8.80
C GLU A 28 -10.60 3.56 -7.29
N GLY A 29 -11.00 4.54 -6.49
CA GLY A 29 -10.72 4.61 -5.07
C GLY A 29 -11.38 3.49 -4.29
N ARG A 30 -10.62 2.85 -3.41
CA ARG A 30 -11.11 1.78 -2.56
C ARG A 30 -10.55 1.91 -1.15
N ILE A 31 -11.43 1.78 -0.18
CA ILE A 31 -11.07 1.84 1.24
C ILE A 31 -11.67 0.65 1.97
N ILE A 32 -10.86 0.00 2.79
CA ILE A 32 -11.31 -0.97 3.78
C ILE A 32 -11.13 -0.34 5.17
N LEU A 33 -12.18 -0.35 5.97
CA LEU A 33 -12.16 0.20 7.31
C LEU A 33 -12.32 -0.89 8.37
N ALA A 34 -11.55 -0.78 9.44
CA ALA A 34 -11.85 -1.41 10.72
C ALA A 34 -12.42 -0.34 11.65
N ARG A 35 -13.52 -0.64 12.32
CA ARG A 35 -14.17 0.31 13.23
C ARG A 35 -14.70 -0.37 14.48
N GLU A 36 -14.71 0.40 15.55
CA GLU A 36 -15.40 0.06 16.79
C GLU A 36 -16.50 1.10 17.01
N GLY A 37 -17.77 0.68 16.91
CA GLY A 37 -18.89 1.61 16.91
C GLY A 37 -18.78 2.62 15.75
N ASP A 38 -18.67 3.89 16.09
CA ASP A 38 -18.53 5.00 15.13
C ASP A 38 -17.09 5.51 14.97
N LYS A 39 -16.14 4.84 15.60
CA LYS A 39 -14.72 5.20 15.55
C LYS A 39 -13.96 4.30 14.58
N ILE A 40 -13.26 4.89 13.62
CA ILE A 40 -12.31 4.19 12.73
C ILE A 40 -11.05 3.89 13.53
N VAL A 41 -10.68 2.61 13.62
CA VAL A 41 -9.50 2.11 14.34
C VAL A 41 -8.44 1.50 13.42
N GLY A 42 -8.74 1.40 12.14
CA GLY A 42 -7.79 0.97 11.11
C GLY A 42 -8.36 1.21 9.71
N TYR A 43 -7.46 1.29 8.73
CA TYR A 43 -7.84 1.48 7.33
C TYR A 43 -6.78 0.94 6.38
N VAL A 44 -7.22 0.63 5.16
CA VAL A 44 -6.37 0.36 3.98
C VAL A 44 -6.91 1.18 2.83
N THR A 45 -6.02 1.81 2.05
CA THR A 45 -6.40 2.63 0.91
C THR A 45 -5.83 2.09 -0.39
N PHE A 46 -6.63 2.17 -1.46
CA PHE A 46 -6.22 1.90 -2.83
C PHE A 46 -6.65 3.06 -3.72
N HIS A 47 -5.74 3.54 -4.55
CA HIS A 47 -5.97 4.63 -5.50
C HIS A 47 -4.92 4.58 -6.62
N TYR A 48 -5.12 5.33 -7.69
CA TYR A 48 -4.06 5.52 -8.67
C TYR A 48 -2.85 6.20 -8.05
N PRO A 49 -1.62 5.90 -8.53
CA PRO A 49 -0.43 6.60 -8.07
C PRO A 49 -0.53 8.11 -8.32
N ASP A 50 0.09 8.89 -7.43
CA ASP A 50 0.17 10.35 -7.56
C ASP A 50 0.80 10.75 -8.91
N GLU A 51 0.25 11.78 -9.54
CA GLU A 51 0.71 12.27 -10.85
C GLU A 51 2.18 12.71 -10.86
N LEU A 52 2.73 13.10 -9.71
CA LEU A 52 4.12 13.51 -9.56
C LEU A 52 5.09 12.33 -9.38
N GLU A 53 4.57 11.14 -9.13
CA GLU A 53 5.39 9.95 -8.95
C GLU A 53 5.63 9.21 -10.27
N ARG A 54 6.78 8.51 -10.37
CA ARG A 54 7.12 7.71 -11.56
C ARG A 54 6.06 6.68 -11.93
N TRP A 55 5.36 6.16 -10.93
CA TRP A 55 4.37 5.10 -11.10
C TRP A 55 3.16 5.52 -11.93
N SER A 56 2.90 6.82 -12.03
CA SER A 56 1.84 7.40 -12.87
C SER A 56 2.23 7.59 -14.33
N GLU A 57 3.51 7.50 -14.68
CA GLU A 57 4.02 7.85 -16.02
C GLU A 57 3.46 7.01 -17.16
N GLY A 58 3.11 5.76 -16.88
CA GLY A 58 2.50 4.89 -17.87
C GLY A 58 1.04 5.20 -18.19
N GLY A 59 0.37 6.02 -17.37
CA GLY A 59 -1.07 6.28 -17.49
C GLY A 59 -1.91 4.99 -17.46
N MET A 60 -1.46 3.99 -16.69
CA MET A 60 -2.02 2.63 -16.69
C MET A 60 -3.32 2.57 -15.88
N PRO A 61 -4.49 2.29 -16.51
CA PRO A 61 -5.74 2.16 -15.78
C PRO A 61 -5.84 0.90 -14.93
N ASP A 62 -4.97 -0.07 -15.17
CA ASP A 62 -4.89 -1.35 -14.45
C ASP A 62 -3.70 -1.43 -13.47
N LEU A 63 -3.12 -0.28 -13.10
CA LEU A 63 -2.11 -0.15 -12.04
C LEU A 63 -2.69 0.64 -10.88
N ILE A 64 -2.81 0.02 -9.72
CA ILE A 64 -3.33 0.66 -8.51
C ILE A 64 -2.34 0.55 -7.36
N GLU A 65 -2.25 1.60 -6.56
CA GLU A 65 -1.39 1.65 -5.39
C GLU A 65 -2.17 1.29 -4.12
N LEU A 66 -1.64 0.37 -3.34
CA LEU A 66 -1.96 0.25 -1.93
C LEU A 66 -1.20 1.37 -1.22
N GLY A 67 -1.89 2.49 -0.99
CA GLY A 67 -1.25 3.74 -0.57
C GLY A 67 -0.94 3.79 0.92
N ALA A 68 -1.79 3.19 1.75
CA ALA A 68 -1.60 3.17 3.20
C ALA A 68 -2.31 1.99 3.84
N ILE A 69 -1.72 1.46 4.90
CA ILE A 69 -2.35 0.55 5.85
C ILE A 69 -1.94 0.97 7.26
N GLU A 70 -2.92 1.17 8.12
CA GLU A 70 -2.69 1.60 9.49
C GLU A 70 -3.73 0.96 10.43
N VAL A 71 -3.28 0.57 11.62
CA VAL A 71 -4.11 0.10 12.72
C VAL A 71 -3.68 0.84 13.99
N ALA A 72 -4.63 1.43 14.70
CA ALA A 72 -4.35 2.11 15.96
C ALA A 72 -3.68 1.15 16.95
N ASP A 73 -2.70 1.66 17.70
CA ASP A 73 -1.80 0.88 18.55
C ASP A 73 -2.54 -0.06 19.52
N GLU A 74 -3.60 0.42 20.17
CA GLU A 74 -4.42 -0.37 21.10
C GLU A 74 -5.10 -1.58 20.43
N TYR A 75 -5.25 -1.55 19.10
CA TYR A 75 -5.93 -2.59 18.30
C TYR A 75 -4.96 -3.50 17.56
N ARG A 76 -3.65 -3.28 17.71
CA ARG A 76 -2.62 -4.13 17.11
C ARG A 76 -2.53 -5.49 17.80
N GLY A 77 -2.05 -6.49 17.08
CA GLY A 77 -1.89 -7.86 17.61
C GLY A 77 -3.14 -8.74 17.51
N TYR A 78 -4.25 -8.23 16.99
CA TYR A 78 -5.51 -8.97 16.80
C TYR A 78 -5.73 -9.42 15.34
N GLY A 79 -4.76 -9.23 14.45
CA GLY A 79 -4.88 -9.61 13.05
C GLY A 79 -5.75 -8.69 12.19
N ILE A 80 -6.08 -7.49 12.67
CA ILE A 80 -6.99 -6.55 11.98
C ILE A 80 -6.40 -6.13 10.63
N GLY A 81 -5.13 -5.74 10.58
CA GLY A 81 -4.45 -5.35 9.34
C GLY A 81 -4.50 -6.46 8.29
N LYS A 82 -4.19 -7.69 8.70
CA LYS A 82 -4.26 -8.87 7.82
C LYS A 82 -5.69 -9.11 7.29
N ARG A 83 -6.69 -8.99 8.15
CA ARG A 83 -8.08 -9.19 7.76
C ARG A 83 -8.57 -8.11 6.80
N MET A 84 -8.19 -6.85 7.03
CA MET A 84 -8.53 -5.74 6.11
C MET A 84 -7.93 -5.97 4.72
N ILE A 85 -6.63 -6.29 4.64
CA ILE A 85 -5.97 -6.49 3.35
C ILE A 85 -6.52 -7.74 2.63
N GLN A 86 -6.79 -8.81 3.34
CA GLN A 86 -7.42 -10.01 2.76
C GLN A 86 -8.82 -9.72 2.21
N LEU A 87 -9.61 -8.88 2.89
CA LEU A 87 -10.93 -8.47 2.42
C LEU A 87 -10.83 -7.66 1.13
N ALA A 88 -9.80 -6.83 0.97
CA ALA A 88 -9.57 -6.06 -0.25
C ALA A 88 -9.37 -6.93 -1.50
N PHE A 89 -8.74 -8.09 -1.34
CA PHE A 89 -8.46 -9.04 -2.42
C PHE A 89 -9.48 -10.18 -2.53
N ALA A 90 -10.50 -10.20 -1.68
CA ALA A 90 -11.50 -11.25 -1.69
C ALA A 90 -12.33 -11.26 -3.00
N GLU A 91 -12.86 -12.42 -3.35
CA GLU A 91 -13.80 -12.61 -4.46
C GLU A 91 -13.27 -12.16 -5.85
N GLY A 92 -11.96 -12.18 -6.04
CA GLY A 92 -11.33 -11.84 -7.32
C GLY A 92 -11.44 -10.36 -7.72
N GLN A 93 -11.70 -9.47 -6.79
CA GLN A 93 -11.98 -8.06 -7.08
C GLN A 93 -10.80 -7.28 -7.69
N LEU A 94 -9.58 -7.74 -7.50
CA LEU A 94 -8.36 -7.10 -8.01
C LEU A 94 -7.58 -7.99 -9.00
N GLU A 95 -8.22 -9.01 -9.57
CA GLU A 95 -7.57 -9.92 -10.52
C GLU A 95 -7.26 -9.27 -11.88
N ASN A 96 -7.89 -8.16 -12.21
CA ASN A 96 -7.61 -7.37 -13.41
C ASN A 96 -6.61 -6.22 -13.16
N MET A 97 -6.02 -6.14 -11.96
CA MET A 97 -5.13 -5.06 -11.55
C MET A 97 -3.74 -5.56 -11.24
N ILE A 98 -2.75 -4.72 -11.54
CA ILE A 98 -1.44 -4.76 -10.90
C ILE A 98 -1.56 -3.90 -9.65
N VAL A 99 -1.37 -4.52 -8.48
CA VAL A 99 -1.37 -3.82 -7.19
C VAL A 99 0.06 -3.70 -6.71
N PHE A 100 0.50 -2.49 -6.42
CA PHE A 100 1.82 -2.25 -5.86
C PHE A 100 1.75 -1.43 -4.58
N THR A 101 2.77 -1.54 -3.77
CA THR A 101 3.01 -0.67 -2.63
C THR A 101 4.49 -0.38 -2.51
N THR A 102 4.81 0.86 -2.13
CA THR A 102 6.17 1.28 -1.81
C THR A 102 6.29 1.41 -0.31
N GLU A 103 7.23 0.72 0.29
CA GLU A 103 7.42 0.71 1.73
C GLU A 103 8.72 1.43 2.09
N TYR A 104 8.60 2.44 2.95
CA TYR A 104 9.70 3.26 3.43
C TYR A 104 9.81 3.13 4.94
N TYR A 105 10.99 2.80 5.45
CA TYR A 105 11.22 2.56 6.88
C TYR A 105 10.89 3.77 7.76
N TRP A 106 10.97 4.99 7.24
CA TRP A 106 10.64 6.21 7.99
C TRP A 106 9.15 6.42 8.27
N HIS A 107 8.26 5.63 7.64
CA HIS A 107 6.83 5.59 7.95
C HIS A 107 6.47 4.54 9.01
N TRP A 108 7.43 3.74 9.44
CA TRP A 108 7.17 2.64 10.37
C TRP A 108 7.26 3.09 11.82
N ASP A 109 6.31 2.63 12.64
CA ASP A 109 6.27 2.88 14.08
C ASP A 109 7.23 1.94 14.82
N LEU A 110 8.53 2.19 14.66
CA LEU A 110 9.58 1.39 15.31
C LEU A 110 9.59 1.63 16.81
N GLU A 111 9.30 2.84 17.26
CA GLU A 111 9.27 3.19 18.67
C GLU A 111 8.09 2.53 19.39
N GLY A 112 6.89 2.62 18.85
CA GLY A 112 5.70 2.02 19.45
C GLY A 112 5.69 0.49 19.43
N THR A 113 6.23 -0.11 18.36
CA THR A 113 6.33 -1.58 18.24
C THR A 113 7.55 -2.16 18.93
N LYS A 114 8.57 -1.36 19.19
CA LYS A 114 9.91 -1.78 19.70
C LYS A 114 10.60 -2.80 18.79
N LEU A 115 10.21 -2.86 17.53
CA LEU A 115 10.84 -3.72 16.54
C LEU A 115 12.07 -3.03 15.93
N THR A 116 13.05 -3.82 15.51
CA THR A 116 14.10 -3.33 14.63
C THR A 116 13.53 -3.04 13.25
N VAL A 117 14.21 -2.23 12.46
CA VAL A 117 13.85 -1.96 11.05
C VAL A 117 13.65 -3.28 10.27
N TRP A 118 14.54 -4.25 10.49
CA TRP A 118 14.52 -5.54 9.80
C TRP A 118 13.35 -6.44 10.22
N ASP A 119 13.02 -6.44 11.50
CA ASP A 119 11.87 -7.20 12.00
C ASP A 119 10.56 -6.59 11.57
N TYR A 120 10.46 -5.26 11.52
CA TYR A 120 9.30 -4.57 10.99
C TYR A 120 9.12 -4.86 9.49
N ARG A 121 10.21 -4.82 8.71
CA ARG A 121 10.18 -5.22 7.30
C ARG A 121 9.67 -6.64 7.10
N LYS A 122 10.16 -7.60 7.89
CA LYS A 122 9.69 -9.00 7.83
C LYS A 122 8.20 -9.12 8.14
N MET A 123 7.73 -8.36 9.13
CA MET A 123 6.32 -8.32 9.49
C MET A 123 5.46 -7.80 8.33
N MET A 124 5.86 -6.69 7.70
CA MET A 124 5.16 -6.12 6.56
C MET A 124 5.22 -7.04 5.35
N GLU A 125 6.36 -7.62 5.05
CA GLU A 125 6.51 -8.60 3.96
C GLU A 125 5.59 -9.80 4.16
N LYS A 126 5.50 -10.34 5.37
CA LYS A 126 4.57 -11.44 5.70
C LYS A 126 3.11 -11.03 5.50
N LEU A 127 2.75 -9.80 5.89
CA LEU A 127 1.42 -9.25 5.69
C LEU A 127 1.09 -9.18 4.20
N MET A 128 1.97 -8.59 3.39
CA MET A 128 1.77 -8.43 1.94
C MET A 128 1.76 -9.78 1.21
N LYS A 129 2.63 -10.71 1.58
CA LYS A 129 2.64 -12.09 1.05
C LYS A 129 1.34 -12.84 1.33
N SER A 130 0.62 -12.50 2.39
CA SER A 130 -0.67 -13.14 2.72
C SER A 130 -1.75 -12.92 1.66
N VAL A 131 -1.58 -11.92 0.81
CA VAL A 131 -2.48 -11.61 -0.33
C VAL A 131 -1.80 -11.78 -1.69
N GLY A 132 -0.64 -12.43 -1.74
CA GLY A 132 0.08 -12.73 -2.97
C GLY A 132 0.96 -11.60 -3.50
N MET A 133 1.20 -10.55 -2.70
CA MET A 133 2.20 -9.54 -3.05
C MET A 133 3.60 -10.08 -2.77
N VAL A 134 4.52 -9.84 -3.69
CA VAL A 134 5.92 -10.27 -3.59
C VAL A 134 6.87 -9.10 -3.85
N TRP A 135 8.09 -9.22 -3.35
CA TRP A 135 9.13 -8.22 -3.58
C TRP A 135 9.50 -8.14 -5.07
N PHE A 136 9.56 -6.90 -5.59
CA PHE A 136 10.02 -6.61 -6.94
C PHE A 136 11.21 -5.66 -6.88
N ALA A 137 12.22 -5.93 -7.72
CA ALA A 137 13.33 -5.01 -7.92
C ALA A 137 12.89 -3.75 -8.67
N THR A 138 13.54 -2.63 -8.38
CA THR A 138 13.34 -1.35 -9.06
C THR A 138 14.62 -0.53 -9.02
N ASP A 139 14.76 0.44 -9.93
CA ASP A 139 15.80 1.46 -9.88
C ASP A 139 15.30 2.80 -9.34
N ASP A 140 14.15 2.81 -8.66
CA ASP A 140 13.64 4.01 -8.02
C ASP A 140 14.62 4.52 -6.94
N PRO A 141 15.13 5.76 -7.07
CA PRO A 141 16.17 6.26 -6.16
C PRO A 141 15.73 6.34 -4.70
N GLU A 142 14.46 6.64 -4.46
CA GLU A 142 13.92 6.76 -3.10
C GLU A 142 13.83 5.39 -2.43
N ILE A 143 13.32 4.38 -3.14
CA ILE A 143 13.30 2.99 -2.66
C ILE A 143 14.73 2.48 -2.45
N CYS A 144 15.62 2.72 -3.41
CA CYS A 144 17.02 2.29 -3.33
C CYS A 144 17.87 3.04 -2.29
N SER A 145 17.35 4.13 -1.72
CA SER A 145 18.07 4.93 -0.72
C SER A 145 18.36 4.20 0.58
N HIS A 146 17.60 3.15 0.90
CA HIS A 146 17.83 2.31 2.08
C HIS A 146 17.41 0.86 1.80
N PRO A 147 18.21 -0.14 2.22
CA PRO A 147 17.94 -1.55 1.89
C PRO A 147 16.69 -2.14 2.59
N ALA A 148 16.15 -1.49 3.62
CA ALA A 148 14.88 -1.89 4.23
C ALA A 148 13.66 -1.44 3.43
N ASN A 149 13.80 -0.41 2.60
CA ASN A 149 12.73 0.03 1.69
C ASN A 149 12.49 -1.03 0.62
N CYS A 150 11.27 -1.17 0.16
CA CYS A 150 10.96 -2.15 -0.88
C CYS A 150 9.74 -1.76 -1.71
N LEU A 151 9.68 -2.38 -2.89
CA LEU A 151 8.52 -2.43 -3.76
C LEU A 151 7.91 -3.82 -3.65
N MET A 152 6.63 -3.90 -3.27
CA MET A 152 5.86 -5.13 -3.26
C MET A 152 4.78 -5.06 -4.32
N VAL A 153 4.59 -6.13 -5.09
CA VAL A 153 3.69 -6.16 -6.25
C VAL A 153 2.90 -7.46 -6.28
N ARG A 154 1.63 -7.35 -6.65
CA ARG A 154 0.78 -8.47 -7.04
C ARG A 154 0.24 -8.23 -8.44
N ILE A 155 0.48 -9.17 -9.34
CA ILE A 155 -0.10 -9.15 -10.69
C ILE A 155 -1.34 -10.04 -10.68
N GLY A 156 -2.51 -9.45 -10.92
CA GLY A 156 -3.76 -10.19 -11.00
C GLY A 156 -3.77 -11.18 -12.18
N GLN A 157 -4.53 -12.25 -12.08
CA GLN A 157 -4.56 -13.33 -13.07
C GLN A 157 -5.10 -12.91 -14.43
N GLU A 158 -5.92 -11.86 -14.48
CA GLU A 158 -6.52 -11.32 -15.70
C GLU A 158 -5.75 -10.16 -16.31
N VAL A 159 -4.61 -9.77 -15.72
CA VAL A 159 -3.76 -8.69 -16.23
C VAL A 159 -3.06 -9.15 -17.52
N PRO A 160 -3.20 -8.39 -18.63
CA PRO A 160 -2.54 -8.75 -19.88
C PRO A 160 -1.02 -8.56 -19.81
N LEU A 161 -0.28 -9.37 -20.57
CA LEU A 161 1.18 -9.29 -20.61
C LEU A 161 1.69 -7.89 -20.99
N SER A 162 0.99 -7.19 -21.88
CA SER A 162 1.33 -5.81 -22.27
C SER A 162 1.36 -4.84 -21.09
N SER A 163 0.47 -5.00 -20.12
CA SER A 163 0.47 -4.20 -18.89
C SER A 163 1.66 -4.55 -17.98
N VAL A 164 2.00 -5.83 -17.87
CA VAL A 164 3.18 -6.26 -17.11
C VAL A 164 4.46 -5.67 -17.72
N GLU A 165 4.59 -5.72 -19.03
CA GLU A 165 5.74 -5.11 -19.75
C GLU A 165 5.78 -3.60 -19.58
N GLN A 166 4.63 -2.93 -19.57
CA GLN A 166 4.56 -1.49 -19.33
C GLN A 166 4.95 -1.15 -17.90
N PHE A 167 4.50 -1.93 -16.92
CA PHE A 167 4.91 -1.76 -15.53
C PHE A 167 6.42 -1.97 -15.35
N ASP A 168 7.01 -2.95 -16.02
CA ASP A 168 8.47 -3.16 -16.04
C ASP A 168 9.24 -1.96 -16.57
N ARG A 169 8.70 -1.26 -17.56
CA ARG A 169 9.30 0.00 -18.07
C ARG A 169 9.20 1.15 -17.06
N VAL A 170 8.16 1.18 -16.25
CA VAL A 170 8.00 2.20 -15.19
C VAL A 170 8.95 1.93 -14.03
N ARG A 171 9.12 0.68 -13.60
CA ARG A 171 9.98 0.36 -12.46
C ARG A 171 11.48 0.36 -12.76
N PHE A 172 11.88 0.32 -14.04
CA PHE A 172 13.29 0.38 -14.48
C PHE A 172 13.49 1.42 -15.57
N ARG A 173 13.60 2.69 -15.20
CA ARG A 173 13.83 3.79 -16.16
C ARG A 173 15.19 3.71 -16.85
N GLN A 174 16.24 3.24 -16.16
CA GLN A 174 17.61 3.22 -16.66
C GLN A 174 17.91 1.99 -17.54
N ARG A 175 17.02 1.00 -17.58
CA ARG A 175 17.23 -0.25 -18.31
C ARG A 175 17.35 -0.07 -19.84
N PHE A 176 16.92 1.05 -20.36
CA PHE A 176 16.89 1.36 -21.80
C PHE A 176 17.96 2.35 -22.23
N MET A 177 18.92 2.65 -21.38
CA MET A 177 20.03 3.55 -21.69
C MET A 177 21.30 2.81 -22.17
N TYR A 178 21.22 1.50 -22.41
CA TYR A 178 22.31 0.66 -22.87
C TYR A 178 21.96 -0.09 -24.15
#